data_1c812b72e8d77203871441409bae887b
#
_entry.id   1c812b72e8d77203871441409bae887b
#
_cell.length_a   1.000
_cell.length_b   1.000
_cell.length_c   1.000
_cell.angle_alpha   90.00
_cell.angle_beta   90.00
_cell.angle_gamma   90.00
#
_symmetry.space_group_name_H-M   'P 1'
#
loop_
_entity.id
_entity.type
_entity.pdbx_description
1 polymer ?
#
loop_
_entity_poly.entity_id
_entity_poly.type
_entity_poly.pdbx_seq_one_letter_code
_entity_poly.pdbx_strand_id
1 'polypeptide(L)'
;MAITTTMSFRAQAKNLAEAKRKTHLRKNMNTYYVYIMSNKRNTVLYVGVTNDIERRVAEHKNHLLPGFTARYNVDKCVYVEDCGSIEDAIAREKQLKGWSRAKKFDLIAKFNPDMKDLSEE
;
A
#
# COMPACT_ATOMS: atom_id res chain seq x y z
N MET A 1 -15.63 -6.82 11.32
CA MET A 1 -15.56 -8.25 11.22
C MET A 1 -14.19 -8.77 11.56
N ALA A 2 -14.16 -9.78 12.35
CA ALA A 2 -12.92 -10.37 12.79
C ALA A 2 -12.10 -10.94 11.63
N ILE A 3 -12.77 -11.47 10.65
CA ILE A 3 -12.11 -12.06 9.50
C ILE A 3 -11.23 -11.07 8.78
N THR A 4 -11.76 -9.88 8.56
CA THR A 4 -11.01 -8.85 7.85
C THR A 4 -9.74 -8.48 8.62
N THR A 5 -9.87 -8.32 9.92
CA THR A 5 -8.75 -7.97 10.75
C THR A 5 -7.66 -9.03 10.71
N THR A 6 -8.07 -10.29 10.83
CA THR A 6 -7.15 -11.40 10.80
C THR A 6 -6.38 -11.45 9.50
N MET A 7 -7.10 -11.24 8.41
CA MET A 7 -6.50 -11.27 7.11
C MET A 7 -5.44 -10.18 6.96
N SER A 8 -5.73 -9.00 7.44
CA SER A 8 -4.78 -7.91 7.38
C SER A 8 -3.48 -8.25 8.09
N PHE A 9 -3.60 -8.79 9.28
CA PHE A 9 -2.40 -9.12 10.03
C PHE A 9 -1.53 -10.13 9.36
N ARG A 10 -2.12 -11.19 8.84
CA ARG A 10 -1.35 -12.24 8.21
C ARG A 10 -0.64 -11.75 6.98
N ALA A 11 -1.27 -10.86 6.29
CA ALA A 11 -0.85 -10.55 4.94
C ALA A 11 0.15 -9.42 4.84
N GLN A 12 0.33 -8.67 5.91
CA GLN A 12 1.14 -7.47 5.81
C GLN A 12 2.61 -7.76 5.66
N ALA A 13 3.22 -7.03 4.75
CA ALA A 13 4.65 -7.07 4.56
C ALA A 13 5.29 -6.01 5.44
N LYS A 14 6.44 -6.32 6.01
CA LYS A 14 7.14 -5.38 6.87
C LYS A 14 7.78 -4.26 6.09
N ASN A 15 8.12 -4.53 4.83
CA ASN A 15 8.68 -3.51 3.95
C ASN A 15 8.44 -3.92 2.52
N LEU A 16 8.82 -3.06 1.60
CA LEU A 16 8.57 -3.32 0.19
C LEU A 16 9.40 -4.48 -0.36
N ALA A 17 10.58 -4.72 0.20
CA ALA A 17 11.39 -5.84 -0.25
C ALA A 17 10.67 -7.15 -0.02
N GLU A 18 10.02 -7.28 1.13
CA GLU A 18 9.25 -8.47 1.43
C GLU A 18 8.06 -8.60 0.49
N ALA A 19 7.38 -7.50 0.21
CA ALA A 19 6.28 -7.50 -0.73
C ALA A 19 6.75 -7.85 -2.15
N LYS A 20 7.91 -7.35 -2.55
CA LYS A 20 8.49 -7.68 -3.85
C LYS A 20 8.77 -9.17 -3.98
N ARG A 21 9.32 -9.77 -2.94
CA ARG A 21 9.57 -11.21 -2.95
C ARG A 21 8.29 -11.99 -3.08
N LYS A 22 7.25 -11.58 -2.36
CA LYS A 22 5.95 -12.24 -2.46
C LYS A 22 5.38 -12.13 -3.86
N THR A 23 5.47 -10.96 -4.45
CA THR A 23 4.99 -10.75 -5.81
C THR A 23 5.73 -11.63 -6.80
N HIS A 24 7.04 -11.68 -6.68
CA HIS A 24 7.85 -12.49 -7.56
C HIS A 24 7.52 -13.98 -7.44
N LEU A 25 7.46 -14.46 -6.21
CA LEU A 25 7.19 -15.86 -5.95
C LEU A 25 5.78 -16.27 -6.35
N ARG A 26 4.85 -15.34 -6.30
CA ARG A 26 3.43 -15.61 -6.58
C ARG A 26 2.97 -15.01 -7.89
N LYS A 27 3.89 -14.86 -8.81
CA LYS A 27 3.60 -14.20 -10.07
C LYS A 27 2.41 -14.76 -10.81
N ASN A 28 2.21 -16.06 -10.74
CA ASN A 28 1.12 -16.73 -11.44
C ASN A 28 -0.09 -16.95 -10.54
N MET A 29 -0.10 -16.36 -9.36
CA MET A 29 -1.21 -16.47 -8.42
C MET A 29 -1.91 -15.15 -8.30
N ASN A 30 -3.19 -15.20 -7.97
CA ASN A 30 -3.98 -13.98 -7.84
C ASN A 30 -3.71 -13.32 -6.50
N THR A 31 -2.62 -12.57 -6.44
CA THR A 31 -2.27 -11.80 -5.26
C THR A 31 -2.43 -10.33 -5.59
N TYR A 32 -3.09 -9.63 -4.69
CA TYR A 32 -3.38 -8.21 -4.85
C TYR A 32 -2.89 -7.47 -3.63
N TYR A 33 -2.56 -6.22 -3.80
CA TYR A 33 -2.01 -5.39 -2.73
C TYR A 33 -2.81 -4.12 -2.57
N VAL A 34 -3.06 -3.77 -1.31
CA VAL A 34 -3.54 -2.45 -0.95
C VAL A 34 -2.33 -1.71 -0.42
N TYR A 35 -2.13 -0.49 -0.87
CA TYR A 35 -0.95 0.26 -0.48
C TYR A 35 -1.33 1.69 -0.18
N ILE A 36 -0.49 2.35 0.62
CA ILE A 36 -0.64 3.77 0.89
C ILE A 36 0.65 4.46 0.51
N MET A 37 0.52 5.49 -0.30
CA MET A 37 1.64 6.34 -0.69
C MET A 37 1.51 7.69 0.01
N SER A 38 2.63 8.34 0.20
CA SER A 38 2.68 9.65 0.81
C SER A 38 3.69 10.52 0.10
N ASN A 39 3.59 11.82 0.31
CA ASN A 39 4.62 12.74 -0.12
C ASN A 39 5.72 12.82 0.93
N LYS A 40 6.83 13.47 0.61
CA LYS A 40 7.97 13.59 1.51
C LYS A 40 7.60 14.15 2.88
N ARG A 41 6.68 15.08 2.91
CA ARG A 41 6.31 15.78 4.14
C ARG A 41 5.23 15.07 4.93
N ASN A 42 4.75 13.94 4.43
CA ASN A 42 3.69 13.17 5.08
C ASN A 42 2.41 13.98 5.26
N THR A 43 2.12 14.86 4.33
CA THR A 43 0.93 15.69 4.40
C THR A 43 -0.19 15.17 3.52
N VAL A 44 0.12 14.28 2.58
CA VAL A 44 -0.86 13.74 1.65
C VAL A 44 -0.75 12.21 1.67
N LEU A 45 -1.89 11.54 1.73
CA LEU A 45 -1.95 10.08 1.67
C LEU A 45 -2.81 9.68 0.47
N TYR A 46 -2.37 8.62 -0.22
CA TYR A 46 -3.10 8.05 -1.33
C TYR A 46 -3.21 6.54 -1.12
N VAL A 47 -4.43 6.02 -1.19
CA VAL A 47 -4.69 4.59 -1.04
C VAL A 47 -4.98 4.00 -2.41
N GLY A 48 -4.34 2.90 -2.75
CA GLY A 48 -4.55 2.26 -4.04
C GLY A 48 -4.52 0.74 -3.96
N VAL A 49 -4.86 0.12 -5.07
CA VAL A 49 -4.86 -1.34 -5.24
C VAL A 49 -4.06 -1.67 -6.48
N THR A 50 -3.29 -2.76 -6.40
CA THR A 50 -2.55 -3.23 -7.57
C THR A 50 -2.31 -4.73 -7.45
N ASN A 51 -2.07 -5.38 -8.56
CA ASN A 51 -1.61 -6.77 -8.56
C ASN A 51 -0.10 -6.87 -8.73
N ASP A 52 0.58 -5.73 -8.83
CA ASP A 52 2.03 -5.70 -9.01
C ASP A 52 2.56 -4.48 -8.27
N ILE A 53 2.92 -4.69 -7.01
CA ILE A 53 3.30 -3.57 -6.15
C ILE A 53 4.60 -2.90 -6.60
N GLU A 54 5.54 -3.69 -7.08
CA GLU A 54 6.82 -3.13 -7.52
C GLU A 54 6.62 -2.20 -8.70
N ARG A 55 5.87 -2.65 -9.71
CA ARG A 55 5.60 -1.84 -10.88
C ARG A 55 4.82 -0.59 -10.51
N ARG A 56 3.79 -0.74 -9.68
CA ARG A 56 2.93 0.38 -9.34
C ARG A 56 3.69 1.46 -8.57
N VAL A 57 4.57 1.05 -7.65
CA VAL A 57 5.37 2.03 -6.91
C VAL A 57 6.32 2.75 -7.85
N ALA A 58 6.92 2.02 -8.79
CA ALA A 58 7.79 2.65 -9.78
C ALA A 58 7.02 3.67 -10.64
N GLU A 59 5.79 3.33 -11.01
CA GLU A 59 4.95 4.26 -11.77
C GLU A 59 4.67 5.55 -10.99
N HIS A 60 4.39 5.42 -9.70
CA HIS A 60 4.19 6.61 -8.87
C HIS A 60 5.47 7.43 -8.76
N LYS A 61 6.59 6.78 -8.53
CA LYS A 61 7.87 7.49 -8.37
C LYS A 61 8.28 8.23 -9.64
N ASN A 62 7.94 7.68 -10.79
CA ASN A 62 8.28 8.28 -12.06
C ASN A 62 7.16 9.16 -12.61
N HIS A 63 6.14 9.39 -11.81
CA HIS A 63 5.00 10.23 -12.18
C HIS A 63 4.34 9.79 -13.48
N LEU A 64 4.29 8.48 -13.70
CA LEU A 64 3.67 7.92 -14.91
C LEU A 64 2.17 7.81 -14.81
N LEU A 65 1.64 7.89 -13.58
CA LEU A 65 0.21 7.86 -13.35
C LEU A 65 -0.28 9.30 -13.27
N PRO A 66 -1.15 9.73 -14.17
CA PRO A 66 -1.62 11.11 -14.16
C PRO A 66 -2.54 11.38 -12.98
N GLY A 67 -2.68 12.64 -12.65
CA GLY A 67 -3.65 13.06 -11.66
C GLY A 67 -3.05 13.31 -10.30
N PHE A 68 -3.76 12.84 -9.26
CA PHE A 68 -3.48 13.22 -7.89
C PHE A 68 -2.04 12.95 -7.45
N THR A 69 -1.54 11.73 -7.67
CA THR A 69 -0.24 11.38 -7.13
C THR A 69 0.90 12.12 -7.80
N ALA A 70 0.80 12.35 -9.10
CA ALA A 70 1.81 13.13 -9.81
C ALA A 70 1.77 14.59 -9.37
N ARG A 71 0.56 15.12 -9.23
CA ARG A 71 0.36 16.53 -8.89
C ARG A 71 0.93 16.87 -7.51
N TYR A 72 0.79 15.95 -6.55
CA TYR A 72 1.20 16.23 -5.18
C TYR A 72 2.48 15.52 -4.77
N ASN A 73 3.20 14.95 -5.74
CA ASN A 73 4.47 14.26 -5.50
C ASN A 73 4.32 13.14 -4.47
N VAL A 74 3.29 12.34 -4.64
CA VAL A 74 3.01 11.24 -3.73
C VAL A 74 3.79 10.04 -4.22
N ASP A 75 5.05 9.97 -3.85
CA ASP A 75 6.01 9.01 -4.42
C ASP A 75 6.70 8.13 -3.38
N LYS A 76 6.27 8.21 -2.13
CA LYS A 76 6.86 7.42 -1.05
C LYS A 76 5.85 6.37 -0.61
N CYS A 77 6.24 5.10 -0.66
CA CYS A 77 5.36 4.01 -0.23
C CYS A 77 5.53 3.78 1.26
N VAL A 78 4.48 3.98 2.03
CA VAL A 78 4.56 3.91 3.48
C VAL A 78 3.81 2.73 4.09
N TYR A 79 3.00 2.03 3.30
CA TYR A 79 2.23 0.91 3.80
C TYR A 79 1.86 -0.04 2.66
N VAL A 80 1.98 -1.34 2.90
CA VAL A 80 1.61 -2.37 1.93
C VAL A 80 0.94 -3.51 2.68
N GLU A 81 -0.14 -4.02 2.11
CA GLU A 81 -0.88 -5.13 2.67
C GLU A 81 -1.29 -6.04 1.52
N ASP A 82 -1.01 -7.36 1.59
CA ASP A 82 -1.43 -8.23 0.52
C ASP A 82 -2.79 -8.86 0.82
N CYS A 83 -3.52 -9.13 -0.26
CA CYS A 83 -4.86 -9.67 -0.20
C CYS A 83 -4.96 -10.86 -1.14
N GLY A 84 -5.77 -11.85 -0.78
CA GLY A 84 -5.87 -13.09 -1.54
C GLY A 84 -6.75 -13.01 -2.77
N SER A 85 -7.54 -11.96 -2.91
CA SER A 85 -8.44 -11.82 -4.05
C SER A 85 -8.64 -10.35 -4.38
N ILE A 86 -9.08 -10.09 -5.61
CA ILE A 86 -9.36 -8.72 -6.03
C ILE A 86 -10.53 -8.14 -5.24
N GLU A 87 -11.52 -8.98 -4.92
CA GLU A 87 -12.67 -8.52 -4.16
C GLU A 87 -12.25 -8.03 -2.77
N ASP A 88 -11.40 -8.81 -2.11
CA ASP A 88 -10.89 -8.43 -0.79
C ASP A 88 -10.08 -7.13 -0.86
N ALA A 89 -9.26 -7.02 -1.89
CA ALA A 89 -8.42 -5.84 -2.05
C ALA A 89 -9.26 -4.59 -2.28
N ILE A 90 -10.28 -4.68 -3.12
CA ILE A 90 -11.15 -3.54 -3.39
C ILE A 90 -11.94 -3.16 -2.14
N ALA A 91 -12.42 -4.16 -1.40
CA ALA A 91 -13.17 -3.89 -0.17
C ALA A 91 -12.28 -3.19 0.85
N ARG A 92 -11.02 -3.65 0.97
CA ARG A 92 -10.08 -3.04 1.90
C ARG A 92 -9.72 -1.62 1.50
N GLU A 93 -9.49 -1.40 0.21
CA GLU A 93 -9.21 -0.07 -0.30
C GLU A 93 -10.33 0.91 0.05
N LYS A 94 -11.57 0.49 -0.19
CA LYS A 94 -12.72 1.33 0.12
C LYS A 94 -12.80 1.62 1.61
N GLN A 95 -12.53 0.60 2.43
CA GLN A 95 -12.53 0.77 3.87
C GLN A 95 -11.51 1.82 4.29
N LEU A 96 -10.28 1.69 3.80
CA LEU A 96 -9.22 2.63 4.18
C LEU A 96 -9.49 4.02 3.66
N LYS A 97 -10.04 4.14 2.48
CA LYS A 97 -10.38 5.47 1.95
C LYS A 97 -11.43 6.16 2.79
N GLY A 98 -12.31 5.38 3.43
CA GLY A 98 -13.34 5.94 4.29
C GLY A 98 -12.87 6.32 5.68
N TRP A 99 -11.66 5.92 6.05
CA TRP A 99 -11.13 6.24 7.38
C TRP A 99 -10.67 7.70 7.44
N SER A 100 -10.66 8.23 8.67
CA SER A 100 -10.11 9.55 8.90
C SER A 100 -8.61 9.52 8.64
N ARG A 101 -8.05 10.69 8.43
CA ARG A 101 -6.61 10.85 8.25
C ARG A 101 -5.85 10.27 9.45
N ALA A 102 -6.29 10.61 10.66
CA ALA A 102 -5.64 10.13 11.87
C ALA A 102 -5.64 8.60 11.95
N LYS A 103 -6.74 7.99 11.56
CA LYS A 103 -6.86 6.54 11.61
C LYS A 103 -5.94 5.87 10.61
N LYS A 104 -5.76 6.47 9.44
CA LYS A 104 -4.81 5.95 8.45
C LYS A 104 -3.38 6.05 8.98
N PHE A 105 -3.02 7.17 9.58
CA PHE A 105 -1.69 7.31 10.17
C PHE A 105 -1.45 6.31 11.30
N ASP A 106 -2.47 6.04 12.11
CA ASP A 106 -2.35 5.04 13.16
C ASP A 106 -2.05 3.65 12.58
N LEU A 107 -2.71 3.31 11.50
CA LEU A 107 -2.46 2.03 10.84
C LEU A 107 -1.01 1.96 10.33
N ILE A 108 -0.57 3.00 9.67
CA ILE A 108 0.80 3.05 9.16
C ILE A 108 1.80 2.93 10.30
N ALA A 109 1.56 3.63 11.40
CA ALA A 109 2.49 3.66 12.53
C ALA A 109 2.68 2.31 13.19
N LYS A 110 1.72 1.42 13.09
CA LYS A 110 1.86 0.08 13.66
C LYS A 110 2.99 -0.70 13.01
N PHE A 111 3.30 -0.42 11.76
CA PHE A 111 4.27 -1.17 10.99
C PHE A 111 5.42 -0.31 10.48
N ASN A 112 5.21 0.98 10.40
CA ASN A 112 6.19 1.90 9.84
C ASN A 112 6.09 3.23 10.58
N PRO A 113 6.46 3.25 11.88
CA PRO A 113 6.25 4.46 12.69
C PRO A 113 7.03 5.67 12.21
N ASP A 114 8.12 5.45 11.49
CA ASP A 114 8.96 6.55 11.01
C ASP A 114 8.55 7.04 9.62
N MET A 115 7.49 6.48 9.05
CA MET A 115 7.02 6.86 7.72
C MET A 115 8.12 6.76 6.67
N LYS A 116 8.92 5.71 6.76
CA LYS A 116 10.00 5.49 5.79
C LYS A 116 9.43 5.04 4.47
N ASP A 117 10.16 5.32 3.40
CA ASP A 117 9.80 4.82 2.09
C ASP A 117 10.17 3.34 2.03
N LEU A 118 9.18 2.48 1.99
CA LEU A 118 9.37 1.04 2.00
C LEU A 118 9.99 0.50 0.71
N SER A 119 10.10 1.33 -0.31
CA SER A 119 10.74 0.94 -1.55
C SER A 119 12.26 1.09 -1.50
N GLU A 120 12.76 1.75 -0.48
CA GLU A 120 14.20 1.92 -0.25
C GLU A 120 14.65 0.98 0.85
N GLU A 121 15.75 0.30 0.63
CA GLU A 121 16.24 -0.67 1.59
C GLU A 121 17.62 -0.35 2.09
#